data_0a4af8b52ea828654b301ea1ccb0a9a6
#
_entry.id   0a4af8b52ea828654b301ea1ccb0a9a6
#
_cell.length_a   1.000
_cell.length_b   1.000
_cell.length_c   1.000
_cell.angle_alpha   90.00
_cell.angle_beta   90.00
_cell.angle_gamma   90.00
#
_symmetry.space_group_name_H-M   'P 1'
#
loop_
_entity.id
_entity.type
_entity.pdbx_description
1 polymer ?
#
loop_
_entity_poly.entity_id
_entity_poly.type
_entity_poly.pdbx_seq_one_letter_code
_entity_poly.pdbx_strand_id
1 'polypeptide(L)'
;ELLMARSPHVKAIREYAAAMGIEKPRFTRGNDKCILCGLCVHVCSEYVGAHAITFSGRGAEKFVCAPLYRSATDCIACGACVAVCPAQCITMEDVTDAKTYVPGGAEEVGSARLVHNWNVRFPWKQCKSCGKPFPPPSPIELMEQGKPLPKDFFAICDNCRK
;
A
#
# COMPACT_ATOMS: atom_id res chain seq x y z
N GLU A 1 23.98 -3.76 8.76
CA GLU A 1 24.03 -2.47 9.48
C GLU A 1 23.21 -1.38 8.79
N LEU A 2 23.34 -1.16 7.46
CA LEU A 2 22.63 -0.07 6.75
C LEU A 2 21.11 -0.17 6.85
N LEU A 3 20.53 -1.37 6.71
CA LEU A 3 19.10 -1.59 6.88
C LEU A 3 18.66 -1.37 8.33
N MET A 4 19.46 -1.76 9.30
CA MET A 4 19.19 -1.52 10.73
C MET A 4 19.21 -0.03 11.06
N ALA A 5 20.15 0.73 10.48
CA ALA A 5 20.22 2.19 10.63
C ALA A 5 19.02 2.90 9.99
N ARG A 6 18.47 2.34 8.88
CA ARG A 6 17.34 2.90 8.15
C ARG A 6 15.98 2.57 8.80
N SER A 7 15.82 1.32 9.23
CA SER A 7 14.52 0.79 9.67
C SER A 7 14.68 -0.08 10.93
N PRO A 8 15.09 0.51 12.06
CA PRO A 8 15.38 -0.23 13.30
C PRO A 8 14.15 -0.89 13.94
N HIS A 9 12.93 -0.45 13.56
CA HIS A 9 11.67 -0.97 14.09
C HIS A 9 11.26 -2.31 13.45
N VAL A 10 11.84 -2.70 12.30
CA VAL A 10 11.48 -3.93 11.60
C VAL A 10 12.07 -5.14 12.33
N LYS A 11 11.19 -6.01 12.87
CA LYS A 11 11.57 -7.18 13.68
C LYS A 11 12.56 -8.09 12.95
N ALA A 12 12.28 -8.45 11.70
CA ALA A 12 13.14 -9.32 10.90
C ALA A 12 14.57 -8.76 10.73
N ILE A 13 14.71 -7.44 10.53
CA ILE A 13 16.03 -6.80 10.42
C ILE A 13 16.80 -6.93 11.73
N ARG A 14 16.15 -6.75 12.88
CA ARG A 14 16.78 -6.91 14.20
C ARG A 14 17.23 -8.34 14.46
N GLU A 15 16.40 -9.32 14.09
CA GLU A 15 16.71 -10.74 14.23
C GLU A 15 17.92 -11.15 13.38
N TYR A 16 17.97 -10.73 12.11
CA TYR A 16 19.13 -10.95 11.24
C TYR A 16 20.38 -10.21 11.73
N ALA A 17 20.25 -8.98 12.22
CA ALA A 17 21.36 -8.22 12.76
C ALA A 17 21.94 -8.91 14.00
N ALA A 18 21.09 -9.38 14.93
CA ALA A 18 21.49 -10.12 16.11
C ALA A 18 22.19 -11.44 15.73
N ALA A 19 21.67 -12.19 14.77
CA ALA A 19 22.30 -13.41 14.25
C ALA A 19 23.70 -13.16 13.65
N MET A 20 23.95 -11.95 13.15
CA MET A 20 25.25 -11.51 12.62
C MET A 20 26.14 -10.81 13.68
N GLY A 21 25.73 -10.80 14.95
CA GLY A 21 26.46 -10.13 16.03
C GLY A 21 26.43 -8.59 15.97
N ILE A 22 25.46 -8.01 15.27
CA ILE A 22 25.31 -6.57 15.12
C ILE A 22 24.26 -6.07 16.12
N GLU A 23 24.70 -5.50 17.23
CA GLU A 23 23.82 -4.92 18.24
C GLU A 23 23.35 -3.50 17.88
N LYS A 24 24.27 -2.70 17.33
CA LYS A 24 24.01 -1.30 16.94
C LYS A 24 24.65 -0.98 15.59
N PRO A 25 23.96 -0.21 14.75
CA PRO A 25 24.59 0.28 13.52
C PRO A 25 25.64 1.35 13.83
N ARG A 26 26.74 1.33 13.11
CA ARG A 26 27.81 2.36 13.21
C ARG A 26 27.42 3.70 12.56
N PHE A 27 26.31 3.70 11.82
CA PHE A 27 25.83 4.86 11.08
C PHE A 27 24.48 5.31 11.64
N THR A 28 24.29 6.61 11.71
CA THR A 28 22.96 7.18 11.92
C THR A 28 22.37 7.58 10.56
N ARG A 29 21.17 7.09 10.27
CA ARG A 29 20.34 7.55 9.14
C ARG A 29 19.01 8.05 9.66
N GLY A 30 18.36 8.89 8.86
CA GLY A 30 17.00 9.31 9.15
C GLY A 30 16.10 8.08 9.33
N ASN A 31 15.08 8.19 10.17
CA ASN A 31 14.14 7.12 10.47
C ASN A 31 13.18 6.90 9.29
N ASP A 32 13.69 6.32 8.24
CA ASP A 32 12.89 5.89 7.10
C ASP A 32 12.21 4.57 7.47
N LYS A 33 10.90 4.57 7.62
CA LYS A 33 10.17 3.34 7.91
C LYS A 33 10.29 2.30 6.78
N CYS A 34 10.52 2.74 5.55
CA CYS A 34 10.60 1.89 4.36
C CYS A 34 11.99 1.26 4.19
N ILE A 35 12.07 -0.06 4.00
CA ILE A 35 13.32 -0.81 3.74
C ILE A 35 13.65 -0.93 2.24
N LEU A 36 12.86 -0.35 1.35
CA LEU A 36 13.00 -0.40 -0.11
C LEU A 36 13.00 -1.83 -0.70
N CYS A 37 12.30 -2.76 -0.09
CA CYS A 37 12.21 -4.15 -0.60
C CYS A 37 11.49 -4.27 -1.95
N GLY A 38 10.66 -3.30 -2.32
CA GLY A 38 9.95 -3.27 -3.60
C GLY A 38 8.70 -4.13 -3.69
N LEU A 39 8.35 -4.90 -2.67
CA LEU A 39 7.17 -5.78 -2.70
C LEU A 39 5.88 -5.05 -3.02
N CYS A 40 5.70 -3.84 -2.48
CA CYS A 40 4.53 -3.00 -2.77
C CYS A 40 4.44 -2.58 -4.24
N VAL A 41 5.57 -2.24 -4.87
CA VAL A 41 5.65 -1.89 -6.30
C VAL A 41 5.35 -3.13 -7.14
N HIS A 42 5.99 -4.26 -6.81
CA HIS A 42 5.82 -5.51 -7.55
C HIS A 42 4.38 -6.04 -7.48
N VAL A 43 3.76 -6.08 -6.31
CA VAL A 43 2.38 -6.55 -6.19
C VAL A 43 1.40 -5.61 -6.92
N CYS A 44 1.66 -4.31 -6.93
CA CYS A 44 0.84 -3.34 -7.63
C CYS A 44 0.93 -3.49 -9.16
N SER A 45 2.12 -3.75 -9.70
CA SER A 45 2.35 -3.89 -11.14
C SER A 45 1.99 -5.28 -11.66
N GLU A 46 2.55 -6.34 -11.05
CA GLU A 46 2.51 -7.69 -11.64
C GLU A 46 1.24 -8.47 -11.26
N TYR A 47 0.75 -8.29 -10.03
CA TYR A 47 -0.41 -9.06 -9.57
C TYR A 47 -1.72 -8.29 -9.73
N VAL A 48 -1.76 -7.03 -9.29
CA VAL A 48 -2.97 -6.18 -9.36
C VAL A 48 -3.12 -5.54 -10.75
N GLY A 49 -2.01 -5.23 -11.42
CA GLY A 49 -1.99 -4.60 -12.74
C GLY A 49 -2.34 -3.10 -12.72
N ALA A 50 -2.33 -2.45 -11.56
CA ALA A 50 -2.69 -1.03 -11.45
C ALA A 50 -1.54 -0.09 -11.77
N HIS A 51 -0.27 -0.51 -11.62
CA HIS A 51 0.95 0.29 -11.87
C HIS A 51 0.95 1.67 -11.19
N ALA A 52 0.24 1.79 -10.06
CA ALA A 52 -0.03 3.08 -9.41
C ALA A 52 1.15 3.65 -8.62
N ILE A 53 2.16 2.84 -8.32
CA ILE A 53 3.33 3.22 -7.52
C ILE A 53 4.62 2.70 -8.16
N THR A 54 5.71 3.45 -7.96
CA THR A 54 7.00 3.13 -8.53
C THR A 54 8.14 3.60 -7.62
N PHE A 55 9.37 3.28 -8.00
CA PHE A 55 10.55 3.86 -7.37
C PHE A 55 10.90 5.21 -7.99
N SER A 56 11.35 6.14 -7.15
CA SER A 56 11.93 7.40 -7.55
C SER A 56 13.23 7.69 -6.80
N GLY A 57 14.01 8.65 -7.29
CA GLY A 57 15.31 8.97 -6.73
C GLY A 57 16.39 7.93 -7.04
N ARG A 58 17.61 8.16 -6.56
CA ARG A 58 18.77 7.30 -6.79
C ARG A 58 19.59 7.13 -5.50
N GLY A 59 20.29 6.02 -5.38
CA GLY A 59 21.19 5.75 -4.25
C GLY A 59 20.49 5.90 -2.90
N ALA A 60 21.01 6.77 -2.05
CA ALA A 60 20.49 7.03 -0.71
C ALA A 60 19.12 7.74 -0.72
N GLU A 61 18.84 8.51 -1.77
CA GLU A 61 17.61 9.27 -1.95
C GLU A 61 16.50 8.45 -2.65
N LYS A 62 16.71 7.14 -2.86
CA LYS A 62 15.70 6.27 -3.47
C LYS A 62 14.53 6.07 -2.51
N PHE A 63 13.30 6.18 -3.02
CA PHE A 63 12.06 5.95 -2.28
C PHE A 63 10.95 5.43 -3.20
N VAL A 64 9.84 4.98 -2.60
CA VAL A 64 8.63 4.57 -3.32
C VAL A 64 7.63 5.72 -3.29
N CYS A 65 7.04 6.03 -4.44
CA CYS A 65 6.02 7.08 -4.56
C CYS A 65 5.04 6.78 -5.70
N ALA A 66 4.00 7.59 -5.79
CA ALA A 66 3.18 7.68 -6.99
C ALA A 66 3.97 8.36 -8.13
N PRO A 67 3.66 8.07 -9.40
CA PRO A 67 4.31 8.71 -10.54
C PRO A 67 4.24 10.24 -10.45
N LEU A 68 5.34 10.91 -10.79
CA LEU A 68 5.47 12.38 -10.78
C LEU A 68 5.19 13.04 -9.42
N TYR A 69 5.31 12.30 -8.31
CA TYR A 69 5.05 12.80 -6.94
C TYR A 69 3.63 13.34 -6.72
N ARG A 70 2.68 12.95 -7.56
CA ARG A 70 1.27 13.31 -7.48
C ARG A 70 0.46 12.22 -6.79
N SER A 71 -0.83 12.46 -6.60
CA SER A 71 -1.75 11.40 -6.18
C SER A 71 -1.72 10.26 -7.17
N ALA A 72 -1.75 9.02 -6.68
CA ALA A 72 -1.76 7.83 -7.53
C ALA A 72 -3.15 7.66 -8.15
N THR A 73 -3.40 8.32 -9.28
CA THR A 73 -4.72 8.30 -9.98
C THR A 73 -5.16 6.91 -10.40
N ASP A 74 -4.21 6.03 -10.71
CA ASP A 74 -4.48 4.65 -11.12
C ASP A 74 -4.64 3.68 -9.93
N CYS A 75 -4.47 4.18 -8.71
CA CYS A 75 -4.64 3.39 -7.50
C CYS A 75 -6.11 3.05 -7.27
N ILE A 76 -6.42 1.78 -7.15
CA ILE A 76 -7.76 1.26 -6.85
C ILE A 76 -7.98 1.00 -5.36
N ALA A 77 -7.06 1.42 -4.51
CA ALA A 77 -7.09 1.27 -3.05
C ALA A 77 -7.37 -0.17 -2.55
N CYS A 78 -6.87 -1.18 -3.25
CA CYS A 78 -7.10 -2.59 -2.92
C CYS A 78 -6.37 -3.09 -1.66
N GLY A 79 -5.41 -2.32 -1.12
CA GLY A 79 -4.67 -2.66 0.08
C GLY A 79 -3.58 -3.73 -0.08
N ALA A 80 -3.34 -4.26 -1.28
CA ALA A 80 -2.30 -5.27 -1.50
C ALA A 80 -0.90 -4.79 -1.04
N CYS A 81 -0.55 -3.53 -1.35
CA CYS A 81 0.71 -2.92 -0.93
C CYS A 81 0.85 -2.80 0.60
N VAL A 82 -0.25 -2.59 1.31
CA VAL A 82 -0.27 -2.55 2.79
C VAL A 82 0.04 -3.93 3.36
N ALA A 83 -0.63 -4.96 2.85
CA ALA A 83 -0.52 -6.32 3.35
C ALA A 83 0.87 -6.95 3.10
N VAL A 84 1.49 -6.70 1.94
CA VAL A 84 2.83 -7.25 1.63
C VAL A 84 3.98 -6.48 2.27
N CYS A 85 3.73 -5.35 2.93
CA CYS A 85 4.79 -4.50 3.47
C CYS A 85 5.37 -5.10 4.77
N PRO A 86 6.61 -5.64 4.77
CA PRO A 86 7.20 -6.23 5.96
C PRO A 86 7.57 -5.18 7.01
N ALA A 87 7.72 -3.93 6.59
CA ALA A 87 8.00 -2.80 7.48
C ALA A 87 6.73 -2.12 8.00
N GLN A 88 5.53 -2.54 7.52
CA GLN A 88 4.24 -1.96 7.90
C GLN A 88 4.21 -0.42 7.82
N CYS A 89 4.90 0.14 6.83
CA CYS A 89 5.05 1.58 6.67
C CYS A 89 3.99 2.21 5.77
N ILE A 90 3.10 1.41 5.19
CA ILE A 90 2.00 1.88 4.36
C ILE A 90 0.72 1.81 5.18
N THR A 91 0.01 2.93 5.26
CA THR A 91 -1.21 3.05 6.06
C THR A 91 -2.44 3.29 5.19
N MET A 92 -3.53 2.67 5.57
CA MET A 92 -4.80 2.71 4.86
C MET A 92 -5.94 2.71 5.88
N GLU A 93 -7.00 3.45 5.60
CA GLU A 93 -8.21 3.45 6.41
C GLU A 93 -9.47 3.59 5.57
N ASP A 94 -10.56 3.04 6.05
CA ASP A 94 -11.91 3.23 5.49
C ASP A 94 -12.63 4.30 6.29
N VAL A 95 -13.12 5.32 5.60
CA VAL A 95 -13.90 6.41 6.19
C VAL A 95 -15.33 6.35 5.67
N THR A 96 -16.30 6.48 6.58
CA THR A 96 -17.73 6.52 6.25
C THR A 96 -18.28 7.92 6.55
N ASP A 97 -18.98 8.50 5.58
CA ASP A 97 -19.66 9.80 5.69
C ASP A 97 -18.76 10.96 6.17
N ALA A 98 -17.48 10.84 5.95
CA ALA A 98 -16.50 11.86 6.31
C ALA A 98 -16.35 12.89 5.19
N LYS A 99 -16.27 14.16 5.59
CA LYS A 99 -15.74 15.21 4.72
C LYS A 99 -14.23 15.03 4.60
N THR A 100 -13.76 14.65 3.44
CA THR A 100 -12.32 14.47 3.19
C THR A 100 -11.88 15.42 2.10
N TYR A 101 -10.73 16.04 2.31
CA TYR A 101 -10.07 16.89 1.33
C TYR A 101 -9.41 16.02 0.25
N VAL A 102 -9.76 16.24 -1.00
CA VAL A 102 -9.07 15.63 -2.15
C VAL A 102 -7.95 16.54 -2.66
N PRO A 103 -6.90 16.00 -3.25
CA PRO A 103 -5.90 16.79 -3.96
C PRO A 103 -6.57 17.64 -5.05
N GLY A 104 -6.44 18.96 -4.90
CA GLY A 104 -7.14 19.94 -5.77
C GLY A 104 -8.12 20.86 -5.02
N GLY A 105 -8.32 20.64 -3.70
CA GLY A 105 -9.06 21.55 -2.81
C GLY A 105 -10.59 21.39 -2.82
N ALA A 106 -11.11 20.34 -3.46
CA ALA A 106 -12.53 20.03 -3.39
C ALA A 106 -12.85 19.21 -2.13
N GLU A 107 -13.94 19.53 -1.44
CA GLU A 107 -14.51 18.70 -0.39
C GLU A 107 -15.41 17.63 -1.02
N GLU A 108 -15.07 16.35 -0.81
CA GLU A 108 -15.97 15.26 -1.16
C GLU A 108 -16.53 14.62 0.11
N VAL A 109 -17.84 14.45 0.13
CA VAL A 109 -18.58 13.79 1.22
C VAL A 109 -18.96 12.39 0.76
N GLY A 110 -18.70 11.37 1.59
CA GLY A 110 -19.11 10.00 1.32
C GLY A 110 -18.10 8.98 1.82
N SER A 111 -18.50 7.72 1.74
CA SER A 111 -17.64 6.60 2.14
C SER A 111 -16.51 6.40 1.14
N ALA A 112 -15.28 6.33 1.64
CA ALA A 112 -14.09 6.18 0.83
C ALA A 112 -13.00 5.38 1.58
N ARG A 113 -12.04 4.87 0.83
CA ARG A 113 -10.78 4.33 1.37
C ARG A 113 -9.66 5.31 1.11
N LEU A 114 -8.92 5.65 2.17
CA LEU A 114 -7.74 6.51 2.13
C LEU A 114 -6.48 5.66 2.14
N VAL A 115 -5.55 5.95 1.25
CA VAL A 115 -4.19 5.39 1.28
C VAL A 115 -3.22 6.54 1.45
N HIS A 116 -2.76 6.75 2.67
CA HIS A 116 -2.04 7.98 3.06
C HIS A 116 -0.71 8.16 2.33
N ASN A 117 0.07 7.08 2.18
CA ASN A 117 1.38 7.15 1.54
C ASN A 117 1.33 7.57 0.05
N TRP A 118 0.21 7.34 -0.59
CA TRP A 118 0.01 7.64 -2.02
C TRP A 118 -0.91 8.81 -2.24
N ASN A 119 -1.38 9.44 -1.16
CA ASN A 119 -2.34 10.56 -1.19
C ASN A 119 -3.57 10.23 -2.05
N VAL A 120 -4.13 9.05 -1.82
CA VAL A 120 -5.28 8.52 -2.58
C VAL A 120 -6.50 8.52 -1.69
N ARG A 121 -7.58 9.10 -2.21
CA ARG A 121 -8.95 8.91 -1.74
C ARG A 121 -9.72 8.15 -2.83
N PHE A 122 -10.15 6.94 -2.52
CA PHE A 122 -10.89 6.10 -3.43
C PHE A 122 -12.34 5.93 -2.94
N PRO A 123 -13.34 6.48 -3.63
CA PRO A 123 -14.73 6.36 -3.24
C PRO A 123 -15.18 4.89 -3.33
N TRP A 124 -16.04 4.47 -2.41
CA TRP A 124 -16.62 3.14 -2.47
C TRP A 124 -17.45 2.97 -3.73
N LYS A 125 -17.29 1.84 -4.40
CA LYS A 125 -18.06 1.49 -5.60
C LYS A 125 -19.33 0.75 -5.23
N GLN A 126 -20.33 0.85 -6.11
CA GLN A 126 -21.52 0.01 -6.00
C GLN A 126 -21.25 -1.39 -6.54
N CYS A 127 -21.68 -2.41 -5.82
CA CYS A 127 -21.57 -3.79 -6.23
C CYS A 127 -22.43 -4.06 -7.47
N LYS A 128 -21.86 -4.65 -8.50
CA LYS A 128 -22.61 -5.01 -9.73
C LYS A 128 -23.76 -6.00 -9.48
N SER A 129 -23.66 -6.82 -8.43
CA SER A 129 -24.64 -7.86 -8.12
C SER A 129 -25.78 -7.36 -7.22
N CYS A 130 -25.47 -6.65 -6.11
CA CYS A 130 -26.47 -6.25 -5.13
C CYS A 130 -26.70 -4.73 -5.03
N GLY A 131 -25.95 -3.90 -5.76
CA GLY A 131 -26.08 -2.44 -5.77
C GLY A 131 -25.60 -1.72 -4.51
N LYS A 132 -25.18 -2.44 -3.45
CA LYS A 132 -24.69 -1.81 -2.22
C LYS A 132 -23.30 -1.23 -2.39
N PRO A 133 -23.00 -0.07 -1.77
CA PRO A 133 -21.64 0.46 -1.74
C PRO A 133 -20.73 -0.45 -0.91
N PHE A 134 -19.51 -0.65 -1.36
CA PHE A 134 -18.52 -1.47 -0.66
C PHE A 134 -17.10 -0.95 -0.89
N PRO A 135 -16.20 -1.14 0.09
CA PRO A 135 -14.78 -0.81 -0.08
C PRO A 135 -14.11 -1.77 -1.07
N PRO A 136 -13.06 -1.34 -1.78
CA PRO A 136 -12.32 -2.24 -2.67
C PRO A 136 -11.85 -3.47 -1.91
N PRO A 137 -12.16 -4.70 -2.41
CA PRO A 137 -11.77 -5.94 -1.74
C PRO A 137 -10.26 -6.14 -1.78
N SER A 138 -9.72 -6.80 -0.75
CA SER A 138 -8.30 -7.15 -0.72
C SER A 138 -8.03 -8.41 -1.57
N PRO A 139 -7.03 -8.40 -2.44
CA PRO A 139 -6.69 -9.57 -3.25
C PRO A 139 -5.76 -10.57 -2.53
N ILE A 140 -5.41 -10.33 -1.26
CA ILE A 140 -4.35 -11.03 -0.53
C ILE A 140 -4.63 -12.53 -0.41
N GLU A 141 -5.85 -12.92 -0.05
CA GLU A 141 -6.21 -14.34 0.10
C GLU A 141 -6.00 -15.14 -1.20
N LEU A 142 -6.33 -14.54 -2.35
CA LEU A 142 -6.08 -15.17 -3.65
C LEU A 142 -4.59 -15.23 -3.98
N MET A 143 -3.87 -14.17 -3.64
CA MET A 143 -2.42 -14.10 -3.84
C MET A 143 -1.68 -15.16 -3.02
N GLU A 144 -2.05 -15.35 -1.75
CA GLU A 144 -1.47 -16.36 -0.87
C GLU A 144 -1.76 -17.80 -1.37
N GLN A 145 -2.91 -17.98 -2.03
CA GLN A 145 -3.28 -19.25 -2.68
C GLN A 145 -2.64 -19.42 -4.07
N GLY A 146 -1.85 -18.47 -4.55
CA GLY A 146 -1.26 -18.51 -5.88
C GLY A 146 -2.28 -18.42 -7.03
N LYS A 147 -3.49 -17.91 -6.75
CA LYS A 147 -4.58 -17.84 -7.74
C LYS A 147 -4.55 -16.48 -8.46
N PRO A 148 -4.83 -16.47 -9.77
CA PRO A 148 -4.97 -15.23 -10.52
C PRO A 148 -6.21 -14.46 -10.09
N LEU A 149 -6.17 -13.12 -10.24
CA LEU A 149 -7.33 -12.27 -9.98
C LEU A 149 -8.43 -12.49 -11.05
N PRO A 150 -9.68 -12.79 -10.66
CA PRO A 150 -10.81 -12.80 -11.57
C PRO A 150 -11.04 -11.40 -12.18
N LYS A 151 -11.51 -11.34 -13.44
CA LYS A 151 -11.74 -10.06 -14.15
C LYS A 151 -12.67 -9.10 -13.42
N ASP A 152 -13.67 -9.62 -12.70
CA ASP A 152 -14.67 -8.82 -11.96
C ASP A 152 -14.37 -8.72 -10.46
N PHE A 153 -13.16 -9.08 -10.02
CA PHE A 153 -12.81 -9.13 -8.61
C PHE A 153 -13.11 -7.81 -7.86
N PHE A 154 -12.79 -6.67 -8.45
CA PHE A 154 -13.02 -5.35 -7.86
C PHE A 154 -14.39 -4.73 -8.18
N ALA A 155 -15.28 -5.49 -8.82
CA ALA A 155 -16.62 -5.03 -9.19
C ALA A 155 -17.74 -5.66 -8.36
N ILE A 156 -17.42 -6.69 -7.56
CA ILE A 156 -18.38 -7.47 -6.77
C ILE A 156 -17.93 -7.47 -5.31
N CYS A 157 -18.86 -7.19 -4.38
CA CYS A 157 -18.56 -7.20 -2.95
C CYS A 157 -18.31 -8.62 -2.41
N ASP A 158 -17.63 -8.74 -1.25
CA ASP A 158 -17.26 -10.02 -0.65
C ASP A 158 -18.46 -10.92 -0.37
N ASN A 159 -19.61 -10.36 -0.02
CA ASN A 159 -20.84 -11.12 0.24
C ASN A 159 -21.45 -11.76 -1.02
N CYS A 160 -21.28 -11.13 -2.17
CA CYS A 160 -21.80 -11.65 -3.45
C CYS A 160 -20.81 -12.52 -4.21
N ARG A 161 -19.58 -12.61 -3.72
CA ARG A 161 -18.49 -13.37 -4.32
C ARG A 161 -18.33 -14.78 -3.73
N LYS A 162 -18.99 -15.02 -2.59
CA LYS A 162 -19.04 -16.34 -1.92
C LYS A 162 -19.89 -17.34 -2.69
#